data_c6a7515a4be536a57605133dab8eec5b
#
_entry.id   c6a7515a4be536a57605133dab8eec5b
#
_cell.length_a   1.000
_cell.length_b   1.000
_cell.length_c   1.000
_cell.angle_alpha   90.00
_cell.angle_beta   90.00
_cell.angle_gamma   90.00
#
_symmetry.space_group_name_H-M   'P 1'
#
loop_
_entity.id
_entity.type
_entity.pdbx_description
1 polymer ?
#
loop_
_entity_poly.entity_id
_entity_poly.type
_entity_poly.pdbx_seq_one_letter_code
_entity_poly.pdbx_strand_id
1 'polypeptide(L)'
;MQRPAGAALVVVQGVQALRPEEALFESMLEGWRLQQESRRLGSSIIGGRERLVRRFQSYTEAWPWAWQPQQLEAWVASGRWAHSTTRSYQGALGMFMAYLIDARYGWAPICEEAVGATQICHEWNTAAHVVDYEARPQRRPLSRVELQTFFDLADNRALAVAASGRKGALAAFRDAALFKVVYAWGLRRRETAMLDVGDFSCNPAAPELGRLGVCHVRYTKASRGSPPKRRAVATVMPWAAEVLAQYLDEVRPLYPAVAGDVLWPTERGGRISTRHLDDRFAAYRLAAGLPQELSVHCLRHSYVSHLIEDGVDPLFVQQQVGHSYASTTAVYTTVGSDYKNRMLRAALSRAFDPHLGESGP
;
A
#
# COMPACT_ATOMS: atom_id res chain seq x y z
N MET A 1 3.01 27.41 -39.67
CA MET A 1 3.70 26.74 -38.54
C MET A 1 2.64 26.02 -37.71
N GLN A 2 2.58 24.70 -37.79
CA GLN A 2 1.65 23.89 -37.02
C GLN A 2 2.17 23.83 -35.54
N ARG A 3 1.31 24.25 -34.60
CA ARG A 3 1.59 24.13 -33.15
C ARG A 3 1.61 22.65 -32.75
N PRO A 4 2.57 22.21 -31.92
CA PRO A 4 2.58 20.84 -31.42
C PRO A 4 1.34 20.59 -30.51
N ALA A 5 0.69 19.46 -30.70
CA ALA A 5 -0.53 19.03 -29.99
C ALA A 5 -0.24 18.57 -28.55
N GLY A 6 0.26 19.44 -27.70
CA GLY A 6 0.59 19.13 -26.29
C GLY A 6 0.62 20.34 -25.36
N ALA A 7 0.70 21.53 -25.93
CA ALA A 7 0.67 22.78 -25.18
C ALA A 7 -0.51 23.63 -25.70
N ALA A 8 -1.73 23.21 -25.36
CA ALA A 8 -2.91 24.02 -25.60
C ALA A 8 -3.02 25.10 -24.52
N LEU A 9 -2.11 26.08 -24.56
CA LEU A 9 -2.44 27.40 -24.05
C LEU A 9 -3.54 27.96 -24.96
N VAL A 10 -4.79 27.77 -24.59
CA VAL A 10 -5.88 28.56 -25.16
C VAL A 10 -5.74 29.94 -24.53
N VAL A 11 -4.79 30.71 -25.02
CA VAL A 11 -4.84 32.17 -24.88
C VAL A 11 -5.97 32.59 -25.80
N VAL A 12 -7.15 32.82 -25.22
CA VAL A 12 -8.21 33.55 -25.91
C VAL A 12 -7.60 34.90 -26.27
N GLN A 13 -7.38 35.14 -27.57
CA GLN A 13 -6.81 36.39 -28.03
C GLN A 13 -7.62 37.55 -27.44
N GLY A 14 -6.93 38.36 -26.60
CA GLY A 14 -7.54 39.59 -26.05
C GLY A 14 -7.83 39.57 -24.53
N VAL A 15 -7.69 38.46 -23.84
CA VAL A 15 -7.82 38.44 -22.35
C VAL A 15 -6.47 38.15 -21.75
N GLN A 16 -5.79 39.16 -21.19
CA GLN A 16 -4.64 38.93 -20.30
C GLN A 16 -5.11 38.19 -19.05
N ALA A 17 -4.54 37.02 -18.76
CA ALA A 17 -4.78 36.36 -17.49
C ALA A 17 -4.34 37.30 -16.35
N LEU A 18 -5.18 37.42 -15.31
CA LEU A 18 -4.87 38.22 -14.11
C LEU A 18 -3.57 37.75 -13.42
N ARG A 19 -3.21 36.50 -13.65
CA ARG A 19 -1.98 35.86 -13.12
C ARG A 19 -1.39 34.93 -14.19
N PRO A 20 -0.61 35.46 -15.14
CA PRO A 20 -0.14 34.68 -16.27
C PRO A 20 0.81 33.53 -15.87
N GLU A 21 1.64 33.75 -14.86
CA GLU A 21 2.59 32.75 -14.34
C GLU A 21 1.89 31.58 -13.66
N GLU A 22 0.84 31.84 -12.88
CA GLU A 22 0.02 30.81 -12.26
C GLU A 22 -0.72 29.97 -13.33
N ALA A 23 -1.29 30.63 -14.34
CA ALA A 23 -1.95 29.95 -15.46
C ALA A 23 -0.97 29.09 -16.26
N LEU A 24 0.25 29.56 -16.47
CA LEU A 24 1.33 28.82 -17.13
C LEU A 24 1.71 27.58 -16.32
N PHE A 25 1.90 27.73 -15.02
CA PHE A 25 2.21 26.62 -14.11
C PHE A 25 1.10 25.55 -14.11
N GLU A 26 -0.17 25.96 -14.05
CA GLU A 26 -1.29 25.02 -14.14
C GLU A 26 -1.30 24.26 -15.47
N SER A 27 -1.00 24.93 -16.57
CA SER A 27 -0.91 24.31 -17.90
C SER A 27 0.23 23.31 -17.99
N MET A 28 1.37 23.59 -17.35
CA MET A 28 2.51 22.65 -17.24
C MET A 28 2.11 21.40 -16.45
N LEU A 29 1.41 21.55 -15.33
CA LEU A 29 0.94 20.43 -14.51
C LEU A 29 -0.10 19.60 -15.25
N GLU A 30 -1.03 20.23 -15.95
CA GLU A 30 -2.03 19.53 -16.76
C GLU A 30 -1.37 18.70 -17.86
N GLY A 31 -0.45 19.29 -18.62
CA GLY A 31 0.29 18.58 -19.66
C GLY A 31 1.12 17.41 -19.07
N TRP A 32 1.72 17.60 -17.90
CA TRP A 32 2.44 16.53 -17.22
C TRP A 32 1.50 15.43 -16.70
N ARG A 33 0.28 15.79 -16.27
CA ARG A 33 -0.77 14.83 -15.94
C ARG A 33 -1.10 13.94 -17.13
N LEU A 34 -1.41 14.54 -18.28
CA LEU A 34 -1.73 13.82 -19.51
C LEU A 34 -0.59 12.88 -19.94
N GLN A 35 0.67 13.32 -19.82
CA GLN A 35 1.84 12.47 -20.08
C GLN A 35 1.89 11.26 -19.13
N GLN A 36 1.57 11.43 -17.86
CA GLN A 36 1.55 10.34 -16.90
C GLN A 36 0.36 9.39 -17.11
N GLU A 37 -0.81 9.92 -17.48
CA GLU A 37 -2.00 9.14 -17.84
C GLU A 37 -1.77 8.29 -19.07
N SER A 38 -1.11 8.83 -20.12
CA SER A 38 -0.74 8.07 -21.31
C SER A 38 0.15 6.86 -21.00
N ARG A 39 0.94 6.93 -19.92
CA ARG A 39 1.75 5.84 -19.37
C ARG A 39 0.94 4.93 -18.43
N ARG A 40 -0.36 5.12 -18.32
CA ARG A 40 -1.27 4.37 -17.45
C ARG A 40 -0.88 4.36 -15.98
N LEU A 41 -0.33 5.47 -15.48
CA LEU A 41 -0.07 5.61 -14.06
C LEU A 41 -1.38 5.83 -13.30
N GLY A 42 -1.48 5.29 -12.09
CA GLY A 42 -2.67 5.45 -11.26
C GLY A 42 -2.89 6.89 -10.79
N SER A 43 -4.13 7.36 -10.76
CA SER A 43 -4.52 8.73 -10.39
C SER A 43 -3.97 9.18 -9.02
N SER A 44 -3.87 8.27 -8.05
CA SER A 44 -3.29 8.59 -6.74
C SER A 44 -1.78 8.89 -6.80
N ILE A 45 -1.05 8.26 -7.73
CA ILE A 45 0.39 8.51 -7.96
C ILE A 45 0.54 9.87 -8.62
N ILE A 46 -0.24 10.12 -9.67
CA ILE A 46 -0.24 11.38 -10.41
C ILE A 46 -0.55 12.54 -9.45
N GLY A 47 -1.68 12.48 -8.76
CA GLY A 47 -2.07 13.52 -7.81
C GLY A 47 -1.09 13.68 -6.62
N GLY A 48 -0.41 12.61 -6.22
CA GLY A 48 0.66 12.67 -5.22
C GLY A 48 1.87 13.47 -5.71
N ARG A 49 2.28 13.26 -6.95
CA ARG A 49 3.39 13.98 -7.60
C ARG A 49 3.05 15.45 -7.84
N GLU A 50 1.84 15.75 -8.32
CA GLU A 50 1.39 17.13 -8.50
C GLU A 50 1.39 17.90 -7.18
N ARG A 51 0.84 17.32 -6.11
CA ARG A 51 0.88 17.95 -4.77
C ARG A 51 2.30 18.19 -4.30
N LEU A 52 3.22 17.30 -4.62
CA LEU A 52 4.63 17.47 -4.29
C LEU A 52 5.26 18.65 -5.03
N VAL A 53 5.01 18.77 -6.33
CA VAL A 53 5.48 19.89 -7.17
C VAL A 53 4.94 21.22 -6.63
N ARG A 54 3.64 21.30 -6.32
CA ARG A 54 3.01 22.47 -5.70
C ARG A 54 3.61 22.79 -4.34
N ARG A 55 3.89 21.78 -3.53
CA ARG A 55 4.53 21.97 -2.21
C ARG A 55 5.95 22.53 -2.35
N PHE A 56 6.71 22.09 -3.35
CA PHE A 56 8.04 22.61 -3.61
C PHE A 56 7.97 24.04 -4.14
N GLN A 57 7.04 24.35 -5.04
CA GLN A 57 6.75 25.70 -5.51
C GLN A 57 6.41 26.66 -4.34
N SER A 58 5.54 26.22 -3.43
CA SER A 58 5.19 27.02 -2.24
C SER A 58 6.37 27.22 -1.28
N TYR A 59 7.33 26.29 -1.23
CA TYR A 59 8.53 26.45 -0.41
C TYR A 59 9.52 27.43 -0.99
N THR A 60 9.73 27.37 -2.34
CA THR A 60 10.68 28.22 -3.02
C THR A 60 10.13 29.63 -3.31
N GLU A 61 8.81 29.80 -3.26
CA GLU A 61 8.08 30.99 -3.73
C GLU A 61 8.45 31.40 -5.16
N ALA A 62 9.05 30.47 -5.92
CA ALA A 62 9.51 30.64 -7.28
C ALA A 62 8.77 29.69 -8.23
N TRP A 63 8.68 30.07 -9.49
CA TRP A 63 8.11 29.22 -10.53
C TRP A 63 9.12 28.18 -11.06
N PRO A 64 8.70 27.08 -11.66
CA PRO A 64 9.58 25.99 -12.09
C PRO A 64 10.71 26.42 -13.06
N TRP A 65 10.48 27.44 -13.86
CA TRP A 65 11.48 27.98 -14.79
C TRP A 65 12.57 28.81 -14.13
N ALA A 66 12.41 29.14 -12.83
CA ALA A 66 13.42 29.86 -12.04
C ALA A 66 14.01 28.98 -10.91
N TRP A 67 13.66 27.72 -10.83
CA TRP A 67 14.19 26.83 -9.80
C TRP A 67 15.67 26.55 -10.00
N GLN A 68 16.40 26.47 -8.87
CA GLN A 68 17.84 26.22 -8.83
C GLN A 68 18.14 24.98 -7.98
N PRO A 69 19.23 24.25 -8.26
CA PRO A 69 19.65 23.09 -7.46
C PRO A 69 19.75 23.37 -5.96
N GLN A 70 20.28 24.57 -5.59
CA GLN A 70 20.44 24.98 -4.20
C GLN A 70 19.12 25.05 -3.43
N GLN A 71 18.02 25.40 -4.10
CA GLN A 71 16.69 25.41 -3.48
C GLN A 71 16.20 23.99 -3.15
N LEU A 72 16.48 23.02 -4.03
CA LEU A 72 16.21 21.62 -3.76
C LEU A 72 17.04 21.11 -2.58
N GLU A 73 18.31 21.42 -2.55
CA GLU A 73 19.23 21.03 -1.49
C GLU A 73 18.81 21.62 -0.14
N ALA A 74 18.49 22.91 -0.09
CA ALA A 74 17.97 23.56 1.11
C ALA A 74 16.64 22.95 1.59
N TRP A 75 15.74 22.67 0.65
CA TRP A 75 14.47 22.04 0.97
C TRP A 75 14.64 20.65 1.55
N VAL A 76 15.51 19.84 0.96
CA VAL A 76 15.83 18.49 1.45
C VAL A 76 16.50 18.56 2.83
N ALA A 77 17.43 19.48 3.04
CA ALA A 77 18.09 19.67 4.32
C ALA A 77 17.16 20.14 5.43
N SER A 78 16.15 20.97 5.12
CA SER A 78 15.13 21.41 6.05
C SER A 78 14.13 20.32 6.44
N GLY A 79 13.98 19.29 5.58
CA GLY A 79 13.04 18.19 5.77
C GLY A 79 13.65 17.08 6.60
N ARG A 80 12.96 16.65 7.66
CA ARG A 80 13.35 15.47 8.46
C ARG A 80 12.70 14.21 7.90
N TRP A 81 12.86 13.96 6.61
CA TRP A 81 12.24 12.82 5.93
C TRP A 81 13.11 11.57 5.98
N ALA A 82 12.46 10.41 5.94
CA ALA A 82 13.17 9.15 5.73
C ALA A 82 13.88 9.16 4.35
N HIS A 83 15.02 8.47 4.24
CA HIS A 83 15.83 8.40 3.03
C HIS A 83 15.02 8.02 1.77
N SER A 84 14.18 7.00 1.87
CA SER A 84 13.29 6.56 0.79
C SER A 84 12.26 7.62 0.38
N THR A 85 11.80 8.43 1.33
CA THR A 85 10.88 9.55 1.07
C THR A 85 11.61 10.66 0.33
N THR A 86 12.80 11.04 0.78
CA THR A 86 13.67 12.02 0.11
C THR A 86 13.93 11.62 -1.33
N ARG A 87 14.38 10.39 -1.56
CA ARG A 87 14.60 9.85 -2.91
C ARG A 87 13.33 9.90 -3.77
N SER A 88 12.18 9.55 -3.20
CA SER A 88 10.90 9.61 -3.91
C SER A 88 10.52 11.03 -4.32
N TYR A 89 10.78 12.01 -3.46
CA TYR A 89 10.51 13.42 -3.71
C TYR A 89 11.41 13.98 -4.79
N GLN A 90 12.72 13.77 -4.66
CA GLN A 90 13.72 14.16 -5.66
C GLN A 90 13.41 13.52 -7.02
N GLY A 91 13.08 12.23 -7.03
CA GLY A 91 12.69 11.54 -8.26
C GLY A 91 11.45 12.11 -8.93
N ALA A 92 10.44 12.54 -8.16
CA ALA A 92 9.24 13.14 -8.72
C ALA A 92 9.51 14.55 -9.27
N LEU A 93 10.27 15.38 -8.56
CA LEU A 93 10.70 16.71 -9.04
C LEU A 93 11.58 16.59 -10.28
N GLY A 94 12.56 15.68 -10.26
CA GLY A 94 13.40 15.42 -11.43
C GLY A 94 12.63 14.98 -12.66
N MET A 95 11.60 14.16 -12.51
CA MET A 95 10.72 13.79 -13.62
C MET A 95 9.88 14.95 -14.14
N PHE A 96 9.44 15.86 -13.27
CA PHE A 96 8.72 17.07 -13.69
C PHE A 96 9.65 18.02 -14.45
N MET A 97 10.86 18.27 -13.93
CA MET A 97 11.84 19.10 -14.62
C MET A 97 12.26 18.49 -15.97
N ALA A 98 12.47 17.17 -16.02
CA ALA A 98 12.75 16.49 -17.28
C ALA A 98 11.63 16.65 -18.31
N TYR A 99 10.36 16.70 -17.87
CA TYR A 99 9.22 16.98 -18.74
C TYR A 99 9.25 18.43 -19.25
N LEU A 100 9.60 19.40 -18.41
CA LEU A 100 9.62 20.82 -18.80
C LEU A 100 10.75 21.15 -19.78
N ILE A 101 11.92 20.56 -19.59
CA ILE A 101 13.10 20.83 -20.46
C ILE A 101 13.10 20.00 -21.75
N ASP A 102 12.21 19.03 -21.89
CA ASP A 102 12.12 18.18 -23.06
C ASP A 102 11.50 18.97 -24.23
N ALA A 103 12.31 19.20 -25.26
CA ALA A 103 11.94 19.99 -26.46
C ALA A 103 10.67 19.50 -27.15
N ARG A 104 10.31 18.22 -26.99
CA ARG A 104 9.08 17.64 -27.59
C ARG A 104 7.79 18.24 -27.03
N TYR A 105 7.82 18.79 -25.82
CA TYR A 105 6.64 19.38 -25.17
C TYR A 105 6.53 20.91 -25.38
N GLY A 106 7.60 21.56 -25.92
CA GLY A 106 7.56 22.96 -26.32
C GLY A 106 7.47 23.97 -25.17
N TRP A 107 7.84 23.58 -23.95
CA TRP A 107 7.85 24.49 -22.78
C TRP A 107 9.09 25.38 -22.75
N ALA A 108 10.25 24.91 -23.26
CA ALA A 108 11.51 25.63 -23.21
C ALA A 108 11.41 27.04 -23.83
N PRO A 109 10.87 27.25 -25.04
CA PRO A 109 10.74 28.59 -25.63
C PRO A 109 9.84 29.54 -24.83
N ILE A 110 8.86 28.99 -24.12
CA ILE A 110 7.91 29.78 -23.31
C ILE A 110 8.59 30.22 -21.99
N CYS A 111 9.57 29.45 -21.54
CA CYS A 111 10.36 29.74 -20.36
C CYS A 111 11.62 30.56 -20.66
N GLU A 112 11.99 30.75 -21.93
CA GLU A 112 13.22 31.48 -22.33
C GLU A 112 13.18 32.97 -22.02
N GLU A 113 12.01 33.60 -21.96
CA GLU A 113 11.88 34.98 -21.44
C GLU A 113 12.12 35.07 -19.92
N ALA A 114 12.12 33.96 -19.21
CA ALA A 114 12.34 33.82 -17.79
C ALA A 114 13.41 32.76 -17.52
N VAL A 115 14.69 33.06 -17.67
CA VAL A 115 15.84 32.27 -17.20
C VAL A 115 15.72 30.74 -17.32
N GLY A 116 15.28 30.21 -18.44
CA GLY A 116 15.25 28.80 -18.86
C GLY A 116 15.22 27.72 -17.78
N ALA A 117 14.16 26.92 -17.75
CA ALA A 117 14.06 25.77 -16.84
C ALA A 117 15.27 24.84 -16.98
N THR A 118 15.92 24.50 -15.87
CA THR A 118 17.07 23.60 -15.81
C THR A 118 16.76 22.39 -14.95
N GLN A 119 17.46 21.26 -15.19
CA GLN A 119 17.34 20.10 -14.30
C GLN A 119 17.97 20.42 -12.94
N ILE A 120 17.13 20.48 -11.91
CA ILE A 120 17.58 20.76 -10.53
C ILE A 120 18.03 19.52 -9.77
N CYS A 121 17.70 18.33 -10.27
CA CYS A 121 18.09 17.05 -9.69
C CYS A 121 19.23 16.44 -10.50
N HIS A 122 20.37 16.17 -9.87
CA HIS A 122 21.54 15.56 -10.49
C HIS A 122 22.17 14.53 -9.53
N GLU A 123 23.19 13.83 -9.99
CA GLU A 123 23.81 12.73 -9.24
C GLU A 123 24.37 13.15 -7.87
N TRP A 124 24.82 14.39 -7.75
CA TRP A 124 25.45 14.91 -6.51
C TRP A 124 24.43 15.40 -5.46
N ASN A 125 23.18 15.66 -5.84
CA ASN A 125 22.18 16.16 -4.91
C ASN A 125 20.97 15.24 -4.75
N THR A 126 20.99 14.05 -5.37
CA THR A 126 19.91 13.06 -5.23
C THR A 126 20.34 11.87 -4.40
N ALA A 127 19.42 11.43 -3.51
CA ALA A 127 19.66 10.27 -2.67
C ALA A 127 19.73 8.98 -3.50
N ALA A 128 20.83 8.25 -3.40
CA ALA A 128 21.02 6.96 -4.05
C ALA A 128 20.17 5.85 -3.40
N HIS A 129 19.85 4.79 -4.16
CA HIS A 129 19.20 3.62 -3.60
C HIS A 129 20.23 2.76 -2.84
N VAL A 130 20.05 2.65 -1.53
CA VAL A 130 20.90 1.81 -0.66
C VAL A 130 20.06 0.63 -0.17
N VAL A 131 20.25 -0.54 -0.78
CA VAL A 131 19.44 -1.75 -0.54
C VAL A 131 19.45 -2.14 0.94
N ASP A 132 20.60 -2.15 1.58
CA ASP A 132 20.76 -2.60 2.97
C ASP A 132 20.17 -1.62 3.98
N TYR A 133 20.15 -0.32 3.66
CA TYR A 133 19.59 0.70 4.53
C TYR A 133 18.06 0.79 4.43
N GLU A 134 17.52 0.64 3.23
CA GLU A 134 16.06 0.70 2.98
C GLU A 134 15.34 -0.60 3.35
N ALA A 135 16.06 -1.70 3.52
CA ALA A 135 15.51 -2.99 3.90
C ALA A 135 15.11 -3.10 5.38
N ARG A 136 15.47 -2.15 6.24
CA ARG A 136 15.02 -2.15 7.64
C ARG A 136 13.56 -1.70 7.72
N PRO A 137 12.61 -2.59 8.02
CA PRO A 137 11.22 -2.19 8.16
C PRO A 137 11.09 -1.30 9.41
N GLN A 138 10.64 -0.08 9.21
CA GLN A 138 10.26 0.79 10.34
C GLN A 138 9.04 0.25 11.11
N ARG A 139 8.36 -0.76 10.56
CA ARG A 139 7.14 -1.36 11.10
C ARG A 139 7.42 -2.82 11.45
N ARG A 140 7.35 -3.14 12.72
CA ARG A 140 7.45 -4.50 13.21
C ARG A 140 6.13 -5.27 13.07
N PRO A 141 6.15 -6.60 13.04
CA PRO A 141 4.95 -7.41 13.23
C PRO A 141 4.39 -7.21 14.66
N LEU A 142 3.11 -7.50 14.86
CA LEU A 142 2.57 -7.74 16.18
C LEU A 142 3.15 -9.05 16.70
N SER A 143 3.50 -9.11 17.97
CA SER A 143 3.74 -10.39 18.63
C SER A 143 2.45 -11.20 18.69
N ARG A 144 2.56 -12.51 18.96
CA ARG A 144 1.37 -13.38 19.09
C ARG A 144 0.45 -12.93 20.21
N VAL A 145 1.02 -12.45 21.32
CA VAL A 145 0.26 -11.91 22.45
C VAL A 145 -0.45 -10.62 22.08
N GLU A 146 0.24 -9.69 21.41
CA GLU A 146 -0.39 -8.44 20.93
C GLU A 146 -1.50 -8.71 19.92
N LEU A 147 -1.30 -9.66 19.01
CA LEU A 147 -2.30 -10.06 18.04
C LEU A 147 -3.52 -10.66 18.71
N GLN A 148 -3.35 -11.57 19.68
CA GLN A 148 -4.44 -12.17 20.44
C GLN A 148 -5.20 -11.11 21.23
N THR A 149 -4.47 -10.23 21.96
CA THR A 149 -5.10 -9.11 22.70
C THR A 149 -5.93 -8.21 21.77
N PHE A 150 -5.44 -7.96 20.57
CA PHE A 150 -6.16 -7.15 19.58
C PHE A 150 -7.45 -7.83 19.08
N PHE A 151 -7.38 -9.13 18.80
CA PHE A 151 -8.55 -9.90 18.35
C PHE A 151 -9.58 -10.11 19.46
N ASP A 152 -9.14 -10.43 20.67
CA ASP A 152 -10.03 -10.57 21.83
C ASP A 152 -10.78 -9.27 22.13
N LEU A 153 -10.07 -8.14 22.06
CA LEU A 153 -10.71 -6.83 22.20
C LEU A 153 -11.75 -6.59 21.09
N ALA A 154 -11.44 -6.96 19.85
CA ALA A 154 -12.36 -6.76 18.73
C ALA A 154 -13.63 -7.59 18.91
N ASP A 155 -13.50 -8.85 19.30
CA ASP A 155 -14.63 -9.74 19.57
C ASP A 155 -15.47 -9.26 20.76
N ASN A 156 -14.83 -8.99 21.89
CA ASN A 156 -15.50 -8.50 23.09
C ASN A 156 -16.24 -7.17 22.83
N ARG A 157 -15.66 -6.28 22.03
CA ARG A 157 -16.32 -5.03 21.65
C ARG A 157 -17.56 -5.29 20.80
N ALA A 158 -17.51 -6.22 19.84
CA ALA A 158 -18.64 -6.57 19.00
C ALA A 158 -19.80 -7.09 19.87
N LEU A 159 -19.52 -8.00 20.79
CA LEU A 159 -20.49 -8.55 21.73
C LEU A 159 -21.07 -7.49 22.69
N ALA A 160 -20.20 -6.64 23.25
CA ALA A 160 -20.64 -5.59 24.19
C ALA A 160 -21.54 -4.54 23.51
N VAL A 161 -21.22 -4.11 22.28
CA VAL A 161 -22.07 -3.17 21.54
C VAL A 161 -23.40 -3.82 21.15
N ALA A 162 -23.40 -5.08 20.74
CA ALA A 162 -24.61 -5.83 20.44
C ALA A 162 -25.52 -5.95 21.69
N ALA A 163 -24.95 -6.35 22.82
CA ALA A 163 -25.68 -6.49 24.08
C ALA A 163 -26.26 -5.17 24.59
N SER A 164 -25.62 -4.05 24.29
CA SER A 164 -26.10 -2.72 24.71
C SER A 164 -27.26 -2.19 23.86
N GLY A 165 -27.60 -2.83 22.74
CA GLY A 165 -28.60 -2.36 21.78
C GLY A 165 -28.24 -1.04 21.07
N ARG A 166 -27.01 -0.56 21.21
CA ARG A 166 -26.56 0.70 20.63
C ARG A 166 -26.22 0.55 19.14
N LYS A 167 -26.32 1.66 18.40
CA LYS A 167 -25.85 1.73 17.01
C LYS A 167 -24.37 1.34 16.92
N GLY A 168 -23.99 0.70 15.82
CA GLY A 168 -22.59 0.33 15.54
C GLY A 168 -22.24 -1.13 15.83
N ALA A 169 -23.19 -1.97 16.24
CA ALA A 169 -22.97 -3.41 16.42
C ALA A 169 -22.50 -4.07 15.12
N LEU A 170 -23.20 -3.82 14.01
CA LEU A 170 -22.79 -4.35 12.69
C LEU A 170 -21.39 -3.93 12.31
N ALA A 171 -21.04 -2.65 12.53
CA ALA A 171 -19.68 -2.15 12.25
C ALA A 171 -18.63 -2.84 13.14
N ALA A 172 -18.94 -3.12 14.41
CA ALA A 172 -18.02 -3.80 15.32
C ALA A 172 -17.80 -5.26 14.91
N PHE A 173 -18.84 -6.01 14.57
CA PHE A 173 -18.73 -7.38 14.05
C PHE A 173 -17.96 -7.44 12.72
N ARG A 174 -18.28 -6.52 11.79
CA ARG A 174 -17.50 -6.40 10.55
C ARG A 174 -16.03 -6.19 10.82
N ASP A 175 -15.67 -5.25 11.71
CA ASP A 175 -14.31 -4.91 12.01
C ASP A 175 -13.53 -6.09 12.60
N ALA A 176 -14.16 -6.84 13.53
CA ALA A 176 -13.57 -8.05 14.11
C ALA A 176 -13.25 -9.10 13.04
N ALA A 177 -14.22 -9.40 12.16
CA ALA A 177 -14.01 -10.32 11.04
C ALA A 177 -12.97 -9.80 10.05
N LEU A 178 -13.03 -8.52 9.70
CA LEU A 178 -12.12 -7.86 8.73
C LEU A 178 -10.66 -7.96 9.17
N PHE A 179 -10.33 -7.63 10.43
CA PHE A 179 -8.95 -7.70 10.91
C PHE A 179 -8.40 -9.12 10.94
N LYS A 180 -9.21 -10.10 11.29
CA LYS A 180 -8.86 -11.51 11.24
C LYS A 180 -8.58 -11.96 9.79
N VAL A 181 -9.41 -11.54 8.83
CA VAL A 181 -9.22 -11.81 7.40
C VAL A 181 -7.94 -11.13 6.87
N VAL A 182 -7.66 -9.89 7.26
CA VAL A 182 -6.41 -9.21 6.88
C VAL A 182 -5.19 -10.02 7.31
N TYR A 183 -5.21 -10.52 8.54
CA TYR A 183 -4.12 -11.36 9.07
C TYR A 183 -4.08 -12.71 8.36
N ALA A 184 -5.17 -13.44 8.31
CA ALA A 184 -5.19 -14.84 7.87
C ALA A 184 -4.90 -15.06 6.37
N TRP A 185 -5.09 -14.05 5.53
CA TRP A 185 -4.73 -14.06 4.11
C TRP A 185 -3.60 -13.08 3.76
N GLY A 186 -2.97 -12.46 4.76
CA GLY A 186 -1.85 -11.56 4.56
C GLY A 186 -2.14 -10.40 3.59
N LEU A 187 -3.34 -9.82 3.67
CA LEU A 187 -3.83 -8.84 2.70
C LEU A 187 -3.24 -7.44 2.92
N ARG A 188 -3.05 -6.70 1.82
CA ARG A 188 -2.76 -5.28 1.90
C ARG A 188 -4.03 -4.49 2.17
N ARG A 189 -3.92 -3.33 2.82
CA ARG A 189 -5.03 -2.43 3.15
C ARG A 189 -5.99 -2.19 1.97
N ARG A 190 -5.47 -1.86 0.78
CA ARG A 190 -6.30 -1.63 -0.40
C ARG A 190 -6.92 -2.93 -0.92
N GLU A 191 -6.20 -4.02 -0.90
CA GLU A 191 -6.71 -5.33 -1.28
C GLU A 191 -7.92 -5.68 -0.42
N THR A 192 -7.80 -5.54 0.90
CA THR A 192 -8.88 -5.77 1.85
C THR A 192 -10.11 -4.90 1.58
N ALA A 193 -9.93 -3.59 1.42
CA ALA A 193 -11.03 -2.68 1.18
C ALA A 193 -11.79 -2.98 -0.13
N MET A 194 -11.13 -3.59 -1.11
CA MET A 194 -11.69 -3.86 -2.44
C MET A 194 -12.25 -5.27 -2.62
N LEU A 195 -12.26 -6.10 -1.56
CA LEU A 195 -12.82 -7.45 -1.64
C LEU A 195 -14.33 -7.44 -1.89
N ASP A 196 -14.75 -8.39 -2.69
CA ASP A 196 -16.14 -8.77 -2.89
C ASP A 196 -16.37 -10.19 -2.35
N VAL A 197 -17.62 -10.57 -2.11
CA VAL A 197 -17.98 -11.93 -1.63
C VAL A 197 -17.49 -12.99 -2.63
N GLY A 198 -17.65 -12.73 -3.93
CA GLY A 198 -17.22 -13.63 -4.99
C GLY A 198 -15.69 -13.75 -5.16
N ASP A 199 -14.89 -13.05 -4.35
CA ASP A 199 -13.44 -13.21 -4.36
C ASP A 199 -12.96 -14.43 -3.56
N PHE A 200 -13.86 -15.18 -2.94
CA PHE A 200 -13.52 -16.40 -2.20
C PHE A 200 -14.05 -17.65 -2.90
N SER A 201 -13.27 -18.73 -2.80
CA SER A 201 -13.64 -20.03 -3.33
C SER A 201 -13.14 -21.16 -2.42
N CYS A 202 -13.64 -22.38 -2.66
CA CYS A 202 -13.11 -23.58 -2.02
C CYS A 202 -11.69 -23.86 -2.50
N ASN A 203 -10.92 -24.53 -1.64
CA ASN A 203 -9.64 -25.12 -2.02
C ASN A 203 -9.86 -26.64 -2.24
N PRO A 204 -9.76 -27.13 -3.47
CA PRO A 204 -9.96 -28.58 -3.71
C PRO A 204 -8.95 -29.48 -2.96
N ALA A 205 -7.77 -28.95 -2.65
CA ALA A 205 -6.73 -29.66 -1.90
C ALA A 205 -6.89 -29.58 -0.37
N ALA A 206 -7.85 -28.78 0.11
CA ALA A 206 -8.14 -28.58 1.53
C ALA A 206 -9.67 -28.37 1.73
N PRO A 207 -10.49 -29.40 1.47
CA PRO A 207 -11.95 -29.30 1.52
C PRO A 207 -12.48 -28.98 2.92
N GLU A 208 -11.72 -29.26 3.97
CA GLU A 208 -12.00 -28.91 5.36
C GLU A 208 -12.12 -27.39 5.60
N LEU A 209 -11.54 -26.57 4.73
CA LEU A 209 -11.67 -25.10 4.78
C LEU A 209 -12.98 -24.59 4.17
N GLY A 210 -13.82 -25.50 3.66
CA GLY A 210 -15.13 -25.18 3.09
C GLY A 210 -15.03 -24.26 1.86
N ARG A 211 -16.04 -23.42 1.69
CA ARG A 211 -16.20 -22.52 0.52
C ARG A 211 -15.25 -21.31 0.50
N LEU A 212 -14.47 -21.06 1.55
CA LEU A 212 -13.73 -19.83 1.76
C LEU A 212 -12.22 -20.04 1.89
N GLY A 213 -11.69 -21.22 1.50
CA GLY A 213 -10.27 -21.58 1.66
C GLY A 213 -9.30 -20.75 0.81
N VAL A 214 -9.75 -20.16 -0.29
CA VAL A 214 -8.91 -19.37 -1.22
C VAL A 214 -9.51 -17.98 -1.41
N CYS A 215 -8.67 -16.95 -1.29
CA CYS A 215 -8.99 -15.56 -1.62
C CYS A 215 -8.33 -15.16 -2.94
N HIS A 216 -9.12 -14.73 -3.91
CA HIS A 216 -8.68 -14.23 -5.22
C HIS A 216 -8.45 -12.71 -5.16
N VAL A 217 -7.22 -12.28 -4.95
CA VAL A 217 -6.87 -10.86 -4.82
C VAL A 217 -6.74 -10.23 -6.21
N ARG A 218 -7.68 -9.35 -6.55
CA ARG A 218 -7.77 -8.67 -7.86
C ARG A 218 -7.02 -7.33 -7.92
N TYR A 219 -6.89 -6.61 -6.83
CA TYR A 219 -6.40 -5.23 -6.77
C TYR A 219 -5.02 -5.11 -6.14
N THR A 220 -4.05 -5.87 -6.66
CA THR A 220 -2.66 -5.76 -6.19
C THR A 220 -1.99 -4.47 -6.68
N LYS A 221 -0.80 -4.18 -6.18
CA LYS A 221 -0.01 -3.03 -6.65
C LYS A 221 0.38 -3.25 -8.12
N ALA A 222 -0.13 -2.40 -9.01
CA ALA A 222 0.34 -2.32 -10.40
C ALA A 222 1.77 -1.77 -10.44
N SER A 223 2.57 -2.22 -11.41
CA SER A 223 3.92 -1.70 -11.65
C SER A 223 4.04 -1.19 -13.09
N ARG A 224 4.67 -0.04 -13.27
CA ARG A 224 5.02 0.53 -14.58
C ARG A 224 3.85 0.62 -15.57
N GLY A 225 2.64 0.96 -15.09
CA GLY A 225 1.46 1.09 -15.95
C GLY A 225 0.81 -0.24 -16.37
N SER A 226 1.31 -1.38 -15.90
CA SER A 226 0.65 -2.67 -16.13
C SER A 226 -0.63 -2.81 -15.29
N PRO A 227 -1.61 -3.58 -15.74
CA PRO A 227 -2.78 -3.89 -14.92
C PRO A 227 -2.35 -4.57 -13.61
N PRO A 228 -3.17 -4.46 -12.54
CA PRO A 228 -2.90 -5.14 -11.27
C PRO A 228 -2.72 -6.65 -11.48
N LYS A 229 -1.64 -7.20 -10.94
CA LYS A 229 -1.43 -8.65 -10.96
C LYS A 229 -2.49 -9.30 -10.08
N ARG A 230 -3.13 -10.35 -10.57
CA ARG A 230 -4.04 -11.18 -9.78
C ARG A 230 -3.22 -12.25 -9.05
N ARG A 231 -3.64 -12.62 -7.84
CA ARG A 231 -3.08 -13.77 -7.13
C ARG A 231 -4.17 -14.48 -6.34
N ALA A 232 -4.04 -15.76 -6.18
CA ALA A 232 -4.80 -16.56 -5.25
C ALA A 232 -3.99 -16.72 -3.95
N VAL A 233 -4.66 -16.60 -2.82
CA VAL A 233 -4.07 -16.77 -1.48
C VAL A 233 -4.87 -17.84 -0.77
N ALA A 234 -4.27 -19.00 -0.52
CA ALA A 234 -4.86 -20.03 0.30
C ALA A 234 -4.66 -19.72 1.78
N THR A 235 -5.70 -19.80 2.60
CA THR A 235 -5.48 -19.73 4.05
C THR A 235 -4.91 -21.05 4.56
N VAL A 236 -4.07 -20.94 5.56
CA VAL A 236 -3.55 -22.07 6.36
C VAL A 236 -4.17 -22.07 7.76
N MET A 237 -5.23 -21.28 7.97
CA MET A 237 -5.85 -21.03 9.25
C MET A 237 -7.35 -21.39 9.19
N PRO A 238 -7.76 -22.60 9.60
CA PRO A 238 -9.18 -23.06 9.53
C PRO A 238 -10.15 -22.10 10.21
N TRP A 239 -9.80 -21.61 11.41
CA TRP A 239 -10.62 -20.67 12.16
C TRP A 239 -10.98 -19.38 11.39
N ALA A 240 -10.12 -18.97 10.44
CA ALA A 240 -10.37 -17.75 9.67
C ALA A 240 -11.46 -17.95 8.61
N ALA A 241 -11.54 -19.15 8.02
CA ALA A 241 -12.62 -19.52 7.12
C ALA A 241 -13.96 -19.57 7.87
N GLU A 242 -13.97 -20.10 9.10
CA GLU A 242 -15.16 -20.13 9.98
C GLU A 242 -15.64 -18.72 10.34
N VAL A 243 -14.74 -17.84 10.80
CA VAL A 243 -15.06 -16.43 11.12
C VAL A 243 -15.65 -15.70 9.92
N LEU A 244 -15.07 -15.93 8.73
CA LEU A 244 -15.57 -15.29 7.52
C LEU A 244 -16.93 -15.88 7.12
N ALA A 245 -17.14 -17.17 7.26
CA ALA A 245 -18.43 -17.81 7.02
C ALA A 245 -19.50 -17.23 7.95
N GLN A 246 -19.22 -17.17 9.24
CA GLN A 246 -20.15 -16.58 10.22
C GLN A 246 -20.48 -15.12 9.88
N TYR A 247 -19.50 -14.32 9.54
CA TYR A 247 -19.74 -12.94 9.13
C TYR A 247 -20.64 -12.85 7.89
N LEU A 248 -20.41 -13.70 6.89
CA LEU A 248 -21.19 -13.71 5.64
C LEU A 248 -22.63 -14.18 5.85
N ASP A 249 -22.83 -15.14 6.72
CA ASP A 249 -24.13 -15.78 6.92
C ASP A 249 -25.00 -15.04 7.95
N GLU A 250 -24.41 -14.49 9.00
CA GLU A 250 -25.16 -13.92 10.13
C GLU A 250 -25.14 -12.38 10.17
N VAL A 251 -24.03 -11.74 9.77
CA VAL A 251 -23.84 -10.29 10.00
C VAL A 251 -24.02 -9.49 8.72
N ARG A 252 -23.37 -9.91 7.63
CA ARG A 252 -23.41 -9.17 6.36
C ARG A 252 -24.82 -8.99 5.79
N PRO A 253 -25.75 -9.95 5.87
CA PRO A 253 -27.14 -9.79 5.39
C PRO A 253 -27.92 -8.70 6.11
N LEU A 254 -27.51 -8.31 7.31
CA LEU A 254 -28.15 -7.26 8.11
C LEU A 254 -27.78 -5.84 7.66
N TYR A 255 -26.81 -5.70 6.76
CA TYR A 255 -26.50 -4.40 6.18
C TYR A 255 -27.53 -4.00 5.12
N PRO A 256 -27.78 -2.68 4.95
CA PRO A 256 -28.64 -2.20 3.85
C PRO A 256 -28.14 -2.73 2.51
N ALA A 257 -29.06 -2.92 1.56
CA ALA A 257 -28.71 -3.37 0.23
C ALA A 257 -27.60 -2.46 -0.36
N VAL A 258 -26.44 -3.06 -0.62
CA VAL A 258 -25.29 -2.40 -1.22
C VAL A 258 -25.27 -2.75 -2.68
N ALA A 259 -24.99 -1.78 -3.56
CA ALA A 259 -24.76 -2.06 -4.96
C ALA A 259 -23.55 -3.02 -5.12
N GLY A 260 -23.80 -4.22 -5.60
CA GLY A 260 -22.81 -5.27 -5.81
C GLY A 260 -22.49 -6.14 -4.58
N ASP A 261 -21.50 -7.03 -4.76
CA ASP A 261 -21.11 -8.06 -3.79
C ASP A 261 -20.05 -7.59 -2.78
N VAL A 262 -20.08 -6.31 -2.38
CA VAL A 262 -19.10 -5.74 -1.46
C VAL A 262 -18.96 -6.58 -0.19
N LEU A 263 -17.75 -7.07 0.11
CA LEU A 263 -17.52 -7.87 1.32
C LEU A 263 -17.64 -7.04 2.60
N TRP A 264 -17.11 -5.81 2.61
CA TRP A 264 -17.06 -4.93 3.77
C TRP A 264 -17.93 -3.69 3.57
N PRO A 265 -19.25 -3.80 3.74
CA PRO A 265 -20.15 -2.66 3.62
C PRO A 265 -20.01 -1.71 4.82
N THR A 266 -20.43 -0.47 4.61
CA THR A 266 -20.66 0.50 5.67
C THR A 266 -22.16 0.58 5.98
N GLU A 267 -22.53 1.01 7.19
CA GLU A 267 -23.95 1.22 7.56
C GLU A 267 -24.66 2.28 6.68
N ARG A 268 -23.90 3.05 5.90
CA ARG A 268 -24.40 4.03 4.93
C ARG A 268 -24.57 3.46 3.51
N GLY A 269 -24.40 2.15 3.34
CA GLY A 269 -24.62 1.46 2.06
C GLY A 269 -23.44 1.52 1.10
N GLY A 270 -22.27 2.00 1.51
CA GLY A 270 -21.05 2.04 0.67
C GLY A 270 -20.00 1.01 1.05
N ARG A 271 -18.95 0.89 0.24
CA ARG A 271 -17.75 0.11 0.55
C ARG A 271 -16.89 0.85 1.57
N ILE A 272 -16.25 0.11 2.50
CA ILE A 272 -15.28 0.70 3.43
C ILE A 272 -14.11 1.34 2.65
N SER A 273 -13.74 2.56 3.03
CA SER A 273 -12.55 3.20 2.46
C SER A 273 -11.27 2.76 3.19
N THR A 274 -10.13 2.86 2.50
CA THR A 274 -8.83 2.56 3.12
C THR A 274 -8.53 3.45 4.32
N ARG A 275 -8.97 4.71 4.30
CA ARG A 275 -8.84 5.63 5.43
C ARG A 275 -9.68 5.17 6.61
N HIS A 276 -10.94 4.83 6.37
CA HIS A 276 -11.82 4.34 7.43
C HIS A 276 -11.27 3.06 8.08
N LEU A 277 -10.68 2.17 7.27
CA LEU A 277 -10.03 0.96 7.78
C LEU A 277 -8.83 1.30 8.69
N ASP A 278 -8.00 2.28 8.32
CA ASP A 278 -6.89 2.76 9.16
C ASP A 278 -7.42 3.39 10.46
N ASP A 279 -8.46 4.23 10.39
CA ASP A 279 -9.07 4.90 11.54
C ASP A 279 -9.67 3.86 12.51
N ARG A 280 -10.34 2.83 11.98
CA ARG A 280 -10.86 1.73 12.82
C ARG A 280 -9.74 0.97 13.50
N PHE A 281 -8.71 0.55 12.76
CA PHE A 281 -7.56 -0.14 13.36
C PHE A 281 -6.91 0.69 14.46
N ALA A 282 -6.69 1.98 14.24
CA ALA A 282 -6.11 2.87 15.23
C ALA A 282 -6.95 2.96 16.51
N ALA A 283 -8.28 3.01 16.38
CA ALA A 283 -9.20 3.01 17.51
C ALA A 283 -9.14 1.70 18.33
N TYR A 284 -9.07 0.55 17.66
CA TYR A 284 -8.94 -0.76 18.34
C TYR A 284 -7.56 -0.92 18.98
N ARG A 285 -6.50 -0.53 18.27
CA ARG A 285 -5.13 -0.54 18.79
C ARG A 285 -5.00 0.30 20.07
N LEU A 286 -5.55 1.51 20.07
CA LEU A 286 -5.54 2.39 21.24
C LEU A 286 -6.31 1.75 22.40
N ALA A 287 -7.49 1.19 22.15
CA ALA A 287 -8.31 0.53 23.16
C ALA A 287 -7.64 -0.74 23.73
N ALA A 288 -6.82 -1.43 22.94
CA ALA A 288 -6.04 -2.57 23.36
C ALA A 288 -4.72 -2.19 24.08
N GLY A 289 -4.42 -0.90 24.25
CA GLY A 289 -3.16 -0.44 24.86
C GLY A 289 -1.92 -0.77 24.04
N LEU A 290 -2.06 -1.01 22.74
CA LEU A 290 -0.96 -1.42 21.86
C LEU A 290 -0.18 -0.21 21.33
N PRO A 291 1.14 -0.39 21.04
CA PRO A 291 2.04 0.66 20.59
C PRO A 291 1.55 1.44 19.35
N GLN A 292 1.84 2.75 19.34
CA GLN A 292 1.32 3.66 18.33
C GLN A 292 1.87 3.41 16.91
N GLU A 293 3.04 2.84 16.79
CA GLU A 293 3.68 2.50 15.51
C GLU A 293 2.99 1.36 14.76
N LEU A 294 2.14 0.57 15.42
CA LEU A 294 1.39 -0.50 14.78
C LEU A 294 0.28 0.06 13.89
N SER A 295 0.12 -0.53 12.73
CA SER A 295 -0.86 -0.15 11.70
C SER A 295 -1.48 -1.40 11.07
N VAL A 296 -2.53 -1.24 10.28
CA VAL A 296 -3.16 -2.34 9.52
C VAL A 296 -2.13 -3.18 8.75
N HIS A 297 -1.09 -2.54 8.21
CA HIS A 297 -0.05 -3.25 7.46
C HIS A 297 0.76 -4.21 8.34
N CYS A 298 0.85 -3.93 9.65
CA CYS A 298 1.52 -4.82 10.60
C CYS A 298 0.82 -6.17 10.75
N LEU A 299 -0.51 -6.27 10.53
CA LEU A 299 -1.21 -7.56 10.49
C LEU A 299 -0.67 -8.47 9.38
N ARG A 300 -0.42 -7.91 8.20
CA ARG A 300 0.21 -8.64 7.11
C ARG A 300 1.67 -8.98 7.42
N HIS A 301 2.41 -8.08 8.07
CA HIS A 301 3.76 -8.39 8.56
C HIS A 301 3.73 -9.57 9.54
N SER A 302 2.77 -9.56 10.48
CA SER A 302 2.57 -10.66 11.43
C SER A 302 2.26 -11.98 10.73
N TYR A 303 1.39 -11.98 9.70
CA TYR A 303 1.13 -13.17 8.89
C TYR A 303 2.43 -13.76 8.33
N VAL A 304 3.26 -12.93 7.68
CA VAL A 304 4.53 -13.40 7.10
C VAL A 304 5.49 -13.92 8.16
N SER A 305 5.70 -13.14 9.25
CA SER A 305 6.63 -13.51 10.31
C SER A 305 6.19 -14.77 11.04
N HIS A 306 4.91 -14.87 11.40
CA HIS A 306 4.39 -16.02 12.14
C HIS A 306 4.42 -17.29 11.32
N LEU A 307 4.09 -17.26 10.01
CA LEU A 307 4.21 -18.43 9.16
C LEU A 307 5.66 -18.92 9.01
N ILE A 308 6.61 -17.99 8.86
CA ILE A 308 8.03 -18.34 8.81
C ILE A 308 8.49 -18.92 10.16
N GLU A 309 8.04 -18.34 11.27
CA GLU A 309 8.32 -18.85 12.61
C GLU A 309 7.74 -20.24 12.85
N ASP A 310 6.57 -20.53 12.26
CA ASP A 310 5.91 -21.84 12.31
C ASP A 310 6.57 -22.87 11.35
N GLY A 311 7.61 -22.45 10.61
CA GLY A 311 8.37 -23.35 9.73
C GLY A 311 7.76 -23.53 8.34
N VAL A 312 6.79 -22.70 7.97
CA VAL A 312 6.23 -22.69 6.61
C VAL A 312 7.30 -22.21 5.63
N ASP A 313 7.37 -22.86 4.48
CA ASP A 313 8.35 -22.56 3.44
C ASP A 313 8.33 -21.06 3.03
N PRO A 314 9.47 -20.35 3.11
CA PRO A 314 9.52 -18.92 2.78
C PRO A 314 9.11 -18.58 1.34
N LEU A 315 9.33 -19.49 0.38
CA LEU A 315 8.92 -19.30 -1.01
C LEU A 315 7.40 -19.37 -1.14
N PHE A 316 6.76 -20.31 -0.44
CA PHE A 316 5.31 -20.36 -0.33
C PHE A 316 4.76 -19.06 0.24
N VAL A 317 5.29 -18.60 1.38
CA VAL A 317 4.86 -17.34 2.02
C VAL A 317 5.05 -16.15 1.08
N GLN A 318 6.18 -16.09 0.34
CA GLN A 318 6.46 -15.05 -0.65
C GLN A 318 5.39 -15.02 -1.76
N GLN A 319 5.03 -16.18 -2.29
CA GLN A 319 4.00 -16.31 -3.32
C GLN A 319 2.63 -15.89 -2.80
N GLN A 320 2.25 -16.33 -1.60
CA GLN A 320 0.99 -15.96 -0.94
C GLN A 320 0.84 -14.45 -0.83
N VAL A 321 1.87 -13.75 -0.37
CA VAL A 321 1.79 -12.30 -0.21
C VAL A 321 2.12 -11.52 -1.49
N GLY A 322 2.57 -12.16 -2.56
CA GLY A 322 2.91 -11.51 -3.83
C GLY A 322 4.03 -10.49 -3.67
N HIS A 323 5.14 -10.88 -3.04
CA HIS A 323 6.38 -10.12 -3.04
C HIS A 323 7.13 -10.37 -4.35
N SER A 324 7.37 -9.30 -5.12
CA SER A 324 8.07 -9.38 -6.42
C SER A 324 9.56 -9.68 -6.26
N TYR A 325 10.12 -9.46 -5.08
CA TYR A 325 11.55 -9.65 -4.79
C TYR A 325 11.72 -10.48 -3.52
N ALA A 326 12.61 -11.45 -3.57
CA ALA A 326 12.97 -12.29 -2.43
C ALA A 326 13.52 -11.46 -1.24
N SER A 327 14.22 -10.35 -1.52
CA SER A 327 14.70 -9.40 -0.50
C SER A 327 13.58 -8.84 0.38
N THR A 328 12.35 -8.72 -0.14
CA THR A 328 11.21 -8.24 0.66
C THR A 328 10.76 -9.29 1.69
N THR A 329 10.93 -10.58 1.40
CA THR A 329 10.65 -11.67 2.35
C THR A 329 11.87 -11.95 3.23
N ALA A 330 13.08 -11.78 2.72
CA ALA A 330 14.32 -11.93 3.47
C ALA A 330 14.45 -10.95 4.66
N VAL A 331 13.78 -9.79 4.59
CA VAL A 331 13.69 -8.85 5.72
C VAL A 331 13.01 -9.51 6.93
N TYR A 332 12.14 -10.49 6.73
CA TYR A 332 11.45 -11.20 7.81
C TYR A 332 12.26 -12.40 8.33
N THR A 333 13.29 -12.86 7.59
CA THR A 333 14.20 -13.92 8.05
C THR A 333 15.25 -13.44 9.05
N THR A 334 15.31 -12.15 9.35
CA THR A 334 16.00 -11.61 10.54
C THR A 334 15.24 -11.86 11.85
N VAL A 335 14.22 -12.70 11.79
CA VAL A 335 13.48 -13.19 12.96
C VAL A 335 14.42 -13.98 13.85
N GLY A 336 14.32 -13.75 15.12
CA GLY A 336 15.22 -14.01 16.22
C GLY A 336 16.07 -15.30 16.18
N SER A 337 17.14 -15.26 16.93
CA SER A 337 18.07 -16.40 17.16
C SER A 337 17.36 -17.74 17.42
N ASP A 338 16.15 -17.72 17.93
CA ASP A 338 15.33 -18.90 18.21
C ASP A 338 14.81 -19.62 16.94
N TYR A 339 14.47 -18.90 15.87
CA TYR A 339 14.11 -19.52 14.58
C TYR A 339 15.31 -20.24 13.94
N LYS A 340 16.48 -19.59 13.92
CA LYS A 340 17.70 -20.22 13.40
C LYS A 340 18.05 -21.49 14.17
N ASN A 341 17.89 -21.46 15.49
CA ASN A 341 18.14 -22.60 16.35
C ASN A 341 17.13 -23.73 16.13
N ARG A 342 15.84 -23.41 15.92
CA ARG A 342 14.81 -24.42 15.58
C ARG A 342 15.08 -25.05 14.22
N MET A 343 15.38 -24.26 13.20
CA MET A 343 15.73 -24.78 11.86
C MET A 343 16.98 -25.63 11.88
N LEU A 344 17.99 -25.22 12.66
CA LEU A 344 19.19 -26.02 12.85
C LEU A 344 18.87 -27.35 13.53
N ARG A 345 18.08 -27.33 14.61
CA ARG A 345 17.65 -28.58 15.30
C ARG A 345 16.84 -29.48 14.39
N ALA A 346 15.90 -28.92 13.61
CA ALA A 346 15.11 -29.69 12.65
C ALA A 346 15.97 -30.29 11.51
N ALA A 347 16.99 -29.56 11.05
CA ALA A 347 17.95 -30.07 10.07
C ALA A 347 18.83 -31.18 10.65
N LEU A 348 19.32 -30.98 11.88
CA LEU A 348 20.12 -31.99 12.61
C LEU A 348 19.29 -33.24 12.89
N SER A 349 18.02 -33.11 13.33
CA SER A 349 17.15 -34.27 13.55
C SER A 349 16.95 -35.07 12.26
N ARG A 350 16.72 -34.42 11.10
CA ARG A 350 16.61 -35.10 9.81
C ARG A 350 17.92 -35.75 9.35
N ALA A 351 19.06 -35.11 9.65
CA ALA A 351 20.37 -35.60 9.24
C ALA A 351 20.86 -36.77 10.10
N PHE A 352 20.43 -36.86 11.35
CA PHE A 352 20.88 -37.84 12.33
C PHE A 352 19.83 -38.85 12.78
N ASP A 353 18.59 -38.77 12.20
CA ASP A 353 17.55 -39.77 12.43
C ASP A 353 17.49 -40.75 11.22
N PRO A 354 18.11 -41.95 11.35
CA PRO A 354 18.23 -42.89 10.25
C PRO A 354 16.91 -43.58 9.87
N HIS A 355 15.80 -43.32 10.59
CA HIS A 355 14.53 -44.02 10.42
C HIS A 355 13.46 -43.25 9.61
N LEU A 356 13.72 -42.01 9.16
CA LEU A 356 12.77 -41.22 8.33
C LEU A 356 13.07 -41.28 6.83
N GLY A 357 14.00 -42.15 6.37
CA GLY A 357 14.43 -42.28 4.97
C GLY A 357 13.76 -43.38 4.16
N GLU A 358 12.90 -44.22 4.76
CA GLU A 358 12.28 -45.35 4.06
C GLU A 358 10.76 -45.32 4.20
N SER A 359 10.11 -44.49 3.41
CA SER A 359 8.72 -44.69 2.98
C SER A 359 8.46 -43.90 1.69
N GLY A 360 8.85 -44.50 0.59
CA GLY A 360 8.32 -44.36 -0.75
C GLY A 360 8.14 -45.77 -1.33
N PRO A 361 7.45 -45.95 -2.42
CA PRO A 361 6.66 -45.02 -3.25
C PRO A 361 5.20 -44.96 -2.96
#